data_251f1b170818aac11b03e3843eaa6043
#
_entry.id   251f1b170818aac11b03e3843eaa6043
#
_cell.length_a   1.000
_cell.length_b   1.000
_cell.length_c   1.000
_cell.angle_alpha   90.00
_cell.angle_beta   90.00
_cell.angle_gamma   90.00
#
_symmetry.space_group_name_H-M   'P 1'
#
loop_
_entity.id
_entity.type
_entity.pdbx_description
1 polymer ?
#
loop_
_entity_poly.entity_id
_entity_poly.type
_entity_poly.pdbx_seq_one_letter_code
_entity_poly.pdbx_strand_id
1 'polypeptide(L)'
;KQGAVEGPLKTIIQSKRQMKKFNVYDNFNLSSVNKDVLSRWQEQNLFEQSLKEREGSPSFVFFEGPPSANGRPGIHHVLARSIKDIFCRYKTMRGFHVKRRAGWDTHGLPVELGVEKSLGITKEDIGKKISVDDYNDACRREVMKYTAEWTYLTHRMGYWVDLDDPYITYDNRYIESVWHLLAELYKKGYLYKGYTIQPYSPAAGTGLSTHELNQPGCYRDVKD
;
A
#
# COMPACT_ATOMS: atom_id res chain seq x y z
N LYS A 1 -51.44 48.42 39.29
CA LYS A 1 -50.64 47.22 39.58
C LYS A 1 -50.50 46.48 38.28
N GLN A 2 -49.40 46.71 37.57
CA GLN A 2 -49.07 46.01 36.34
C GLN A 2 -48.30 44.76 36.71
N GLY A 3 -48.84 43.59 36.51
CA GLY A 3 -48.12 42.31 36.58
C GLY A 3 -47.40 42.04 35.24
N ALA A 4 -46.13 42.06 35.26
CA ALA A 4 -45.32 41.67 34.11
C ALA A 4 -45.38 40.14 33.93
N VAL A 5 -45.96 39.68 32.81
CA VAL A 5 -45.92 38.30 32.39
C VAL A 5 -44.50 38.04 31.86
N GLU A 6 -43.67 37.38 32.65
CA GLU A 6 -42.36 36.84 32.15
C GLU A 6 -42.65 35.61 31.28
N GLY A 7 -42.64 35.81 29.98
CA GLY A 7 -42.93 34.75 28.99
C GLY A 7 -41.76 33.79 28.78
N PRO A 8 -42.04 32.63 28.17
CA PRO A 8 -41.08 31.49 27.98
C PRO A 8 -39.85 31.79 27.13
N LEU A 9 -39.68 33.02 26.64
CA LEU A 9 -38.57 33.45 25.81
C LEU A 9 -37.21 33.54 26.56
N LYS A 10 -37.20 33.69 27.89
CA LYS A 10 -35.96 33.68 28.66
C LYS A 10 -35.37 32.28 28.84
N THR A 11 -36.19 31.24 28.82
CA THR A 11 -35.73 29.85 28.96
C THR A 11 -35.10 29.31 27.65
N ILE A 12 -35.47 29.86 26.50
CA ILE A 12 -34.91 29.47 25.20
C ILE A 12 -33.53 30.07 24.97
N ILE A 13 -33.22 31.18 25.61
CA ILE A 13 -31.90 31.86 25.46
C ILE A 13 -30.81 31.21 26.33
N GLN A 14 -31.19 30.49 27.38
CA GLN A 14 -30.21 29.80 28.27
C GLN A 14 -29.75 28.42 27.78
N SER A 15 -30.39 27.83 26.80
CA SER A 15 -29.82 26.65 26.11
C SER A 15 -28.91 27.05 24.93
N LYS A 16 -28.10 28.07 25.09
CA LYS A 16 -26.91 28.23 24.26
C LYS A 16 -26.06 26.98 24.51
N ARG A 17 -26.25 25.95 23.69
CA ARG A 17 -25.27 24.88 23.48
C ARG A 17 -23.92 25.58 23.56
N GLN A 18 -23.14 25.28 24.59
CA GLN A 18 -21.75 25.70 24.69
C GLN A 18 -21.09 25.08 23.45
N MET A 19 -21.01 25.84 22.36
CA MET A 19 -20.25 25.40 21.19
C MET A 19 -18.86 25.19 21.72
N LYS A 20 -18.40 23.95 21.72
CA LYS A 20 -17.02 23.64 22.03
C LYS A 20 -16.19 24.56 21.13
N LYS A 21 -15.47 25.52 21.75
CA LYS A 21 -14.54 26.34 20.98
C LYS A 21 -13.56 25.41 20.32
N PHE A 22 -13.35 25.58 19.03
CA PHE A 22 -12.27 24.90 18.34
C PHE A 22 -10.95 25.29 19.02
N ASN A 23 -10.02 24.33 19.09
CA ASN A 23 -8.69 24.63 19.60
C ASN A 23 -8.05 25.70 18.71
N VAL A 24 -7.58 26.76 19.33
CA VAL A 24 -6.79 27.81 18.68
C VAL A 24 -5.32 27.42 18.84
N TYR A 25 -4.61 27.35 17.74
CA TYR A 25 -3.18 27.08 17.74
C TYR A 25 -2.44 28.39 17.56
N ASP A 26 -1.71 28.83 18.59
CA ASP A 26 -0.92 30.07 18.54
C ASP A 26 0.24 29.96 17.54
N ASN A 27 0.81 28.75 17.40
CA ASN A 27 1.81 28.42 16.41
C ASN A 27 1.38 27.17 15.65
N PHE A 28 1.16 27.31 14.34
CA PHE A 28 0.74 26.20 13.49
C PHE A 28 1.94 25.31 13.11
N ASN A 29 2.17 24.26 13.92
CA ASN A 29 3.16 23.24 13.63
C ASN A 29 2.48 22.00 13.04
N LEU A 30 2.59 21.84 11.71
CA LEU A 30 1.99 20.72 10.97
C LEU A 30 2.40 19.35 11.53
N SER A 31 3.66 19.19 11.93
CA SER A 31 4.16 17.92 12.46
C SER A 31 3.50 17.55 13.80
N SER A 32 3.29 18.54 14.69
CA SER A 32 2.58 18.32 15.97
C SER A 32 1.12 17.99 15.72
N VAL A 33 0.43 18.80 14.93
CA VAL A 33 -0.98 18.57 14.58
C VAL A 33 -1.20 17.18 13.96
N ASN A 34 -0.30 16.78 13.06
CA ASN A 34 -0.38 15.45 12.45
C ASN A 34 -0.23 14.32 13.48
N LYS A 35 0.71 14.44 14.42
CA LYS A 35 0.87 13.45 15.51
C LYS A 35 -0.39 13.34 16.37
N ASP A 36 -0.97 14.47 16.77
CA ASP A 36 -2.17 14.53 17.59
C ASP A 36 -3.39 13.93 16.87
N VAL A 37 -3.49 14.17 15.55
CA VAL A 37 -4.58 13.59 14.75
C VAL A 37 -4.40 12.08 14.61
N LEU A 38 -3.19 11.60 14.31
CA LEU A 38 -2.91 10.16 14.19
C LEU A 38 -3.17 9.42 15.51
N SER A 39 -2.75 9.99 16.65
CA SER A 39 -3.03 9.41 17.97
C SER A 39 -4.54 9.24 18.19
N ARG A 40 -5.32 10.28 17.93
CA ARG A 40 -6.79 10.22 18.06
C ARG A 40 -7.42 9.20 17.12
N TRP A 41 -6.92 9.08 15.90
CA TRP A 41 -7.42 8.08 14.95
C TRP A 41 -7.18 6.66 15.44
N GLN A 42 -6.02 6.40 16.03
CA GLN A 42 -5.67 5.09 16.60
C GLN A 42 -6.49 4.80 17.87
N GLU A 43 -6.57 5.75 18.82
CA GLU A 43 -7.34 5.61 20.06
C GLU A 43 -8.83 5.33 19.80
N GLN A 44 -9.38 5.88 18.73
CA GLN A 44 -10.78 5.75 18.34
C GLN A 44 -11.02 4.65 17.31
N ASN A 45 -10.00 3.96 16.82
CA ASN A 45 -10.09 2.96 15.74
C ASN A 45 -10.91 3.46 14.54
N LEU A 46 -10.65 4.69 14.10
CA LEU A 46 -11.51 5.36 13.10
C LEU A 46 -11.56 4.65 11.76
N PHE A 47 -10.49 3.94 11.36
CA PHE A 47 -10.50 3.19 10.13
C PHE A 47 -11.50 2.04 10.19
N GLU A 48 -11.45 1.20 11.21
CA GLU A 48 -12.36 0.08 11.45
C GLU A 48 -13.79 0.57 11.63
N GLN A 49 -14.00 1.66 12.39
CA GLN A 49 -15.32 2.27 12.52
C GLN A 49 -15.87 2.70 11.15
N SER A 50 -15.04 3.27 10.28
CA SER A 50 -15.46 3.69 8.94
C SER A 50 -15.92 2.52 8.07
N LEU A 51 -15.37 1.33 8.28
CA LEU A 51 -15.81 0.09 7.63
C LEU A 51 -17.12 -0.42 8.24
N LYS A 52 -17.16 -0.52 9.56
CA LYS A 52 -18.32 -1.03 10.30
C LYS A 52 -19.60 -0.21 10.07
N GLU A 53 -19.49 1.11 10.10
CA GLU A 53 -20.62 2.01 9.85
C GLU A 53 -21.20 1.91 8.44
N ARG A 54 -20.47 1.30 7.51
CA ARG A 54 -20.84 1.14 6.10
C ARG A 54 -21.09 -0.31 5.70
N GLU A 55 -21.20 -1.20 6.68
CA GLU A 55 -21.62 -2.57 6.42
C GLU A 55 -23.00 -2.58 5.75
N GLY A 56 -23.14 -3.37 4.68
CA GLY A 56 -24.35 -3.40 3.86
C GLY A 56 -24.48 -2.29 2.81
N SER A 57 -23.60 -1.29 2.82
CA SER A 57 -23.54 -0.27 1.76
C SER A 57 -22.90 -0.83 0.48
N PRO A 58 -23.09 -0.17 -0.68
CA PRO A 58 -22.43 -0.56 -1.91
C PRO A 58 -20.91 -0.69 -1.73
N SER A 59 -20.34 -1.80 -2.20
CA SER A 59 -18.95 -2.11 -2.02
C SER A 59 -18.06 -1.37 -3.04
N PHE A 60 -16.92 -0.84 -2.57
CA PHE A 60 -15.80 -0.39 -3.39
C PHE A 60 -14.54 -1.08 -2.87
N VAL A 61 -14.06 -2.07 -3.61
CA VAL A 61 -12.90 -2.87 -3.21
C VAL A 61 -11.63 -2.24 -3.76
N PHE A 62 -10.63 -2.09 -2.90
CA PHE A 62 -9.32 -1.56 -3.26
C PHE A 62 -8.22 -2.51 -2.78
N PHE A 63 -7.38 -2.94 -3.71
CA PHE A 63 -6.14 -3.64 -3.43
C PHE A 63 -4.98 -2.68 -3.65
N GLU A 64 -4.08 -2.57 -2.69
CA GLU A 64 -2.85 -1.79 -2.84
C GLU A 64 -2.02 -2.37 -4.00
N GLY A 65 -1.44 -1.50 -4.85
CA GLY A 65 -0.34 -1.89 -5.73
C GLY A 65 0.88 -2.15 -4.84
N PRO A 66 1.29 -3.42 -4.66
CA PRO A 66 2.16 -3.77 -3.56
C PRO A 66 3.58 -3.28 -3.80
N PRO A 67 4.22 -2.66 -2.79
CA PRO A 67 5.65 -2.38 -2.87
C PRO A 67 6.45 -3.65 -2.62
N SER A 68 7.65 -3.72 -3.19
CA SER A 68 8.68 -4.65 -2.74
C SER A 68 9.31 -4.14 -1.46
N ALA A 69 9.32 -4.96 -0.40
CA ALA A 69 9.92 -4.60 0.88
C ALA A 69 11.42 -4.94 1.00
N ASN A 70 12.10 -5.16 -0.12
CA ASN A 70 13.55 -5.35 -0.22
C ASN A 70 14.34 -4.03 -0.18
N GLY A 71 13.65 -2.88 -0.23
CA GLY A 71 14.20 -1.54 -0.14
C GLY A 71 13.41 -0.63 0.81
N ARG A 72 14.07 0.40 1.32
CA ARG A 72 13.42 1.41 2.17
C ARG A 72 12.45 2.27 1.38
N PRO A 73 11.32 2.69 1.98
CA PRO A 73 10.39 3.56 1.30
C PRO A 73 10.99 4.95 1.01
N GLY A 74 10.74 5.47 -0.20
CA GLY A 74 11.15 6.81 -0.62
C GLY A 74 9.96 7.77 -0.75
N ILE A 75 10.27 9.06 -0.99
CA ILE A 75 9.26 10.12 -1.09
C ILE A 75 8.24 9.88 -2.24
N HIS A 76 8.67 9.29 -3.33
CA HIS A 76 7.79 8.96 -4.46
C HIS A 76 6.69 7.95 -4.08
N HIS A 77 6.97 7.06 -3.13
CA HIS A 77 5.96 6.14 -2.59
C HIS A 77 4.91 6.90 -1.75
N VAL A 78 5.32 7.93 -1.02
CA VAL A 78 4.39 8.80 -0.26
C VAL A 78 3.41 9.46 -1.20
N LEU A 79 3.88 10.04 -2.31
CA LEU A 79 3.02 10.70 -3.30
C LEU A 79 2.00 9.73 -3.91
N ALA A 80 2.47 8.57 -4.40
CA ALA A 80 1.60 7.57 -5.00
C ALA A 80 0.52 7.07 -4.02
N ARG A 81 0.90 6.79 -2.77
CA ARG A 81 -0.02 6.34 -1.72
C ARG A 81 -1.03 7.41 -1.32
N SER A 82 -0.60 8.68 -1.23
CA SER A 82 -1.51 9.80 -0.95
C SER A 82 -2.59 9.93 -2.02
N ILE A 83 -2.23 9.77 -3.30
CA ILE A 83 -3.20 9.81 -4.39
C ILE A 83 -4.21 8.66 -4.27
N LYS A 84 -3.75 7.44 -4.01
CA LYS A 84 -4.62 6.26 -3.81
C LYS A 84 -5.59 6.47 -2.64
N ASP A 85 -5.09 7.00 -1.53
CA ASP A 85 -5.89 7.25 -0.32
C ASP A 85 -7.01 8.29 -0.56
N ILE A 86 -6.76 9.31 -1.37
CA ILE A 86 -7.77 10.30 -1.76
C ILE A 86 -9.00 9.61 -2.38
N PHE A 87 -8.80 8.69 -3.33
CA PHE A 87 -9.90 7.98 -3.97
C PHE A 87 -10.66 7.10 -2.97
N CYS A 88 -9.96 6.38 -2.12
CA CYS A 88 -10.58 5.54 -1.11
C CYS A 88 -11.36 6.36 -0.08
N ARG A 89 -10.80 7.47 0.41
CA ARG A 89 -11.48 8.39 1.34
C ARG A 89 -12.69 9.04 0.69
N TYR A 90 -12.56 9.50 -0.55
CA TYR A 90 -13.68 10.05 -1.31
C TYR A 90 -14.83 9.06 -1.42
N LYS A 91 -14.56 7.80 -1.77
CA LYS A 91 -15.58 6.75 -1.84
C LYS A 91 -16.20 6.47 -0.47
N THR A 92 -15.40 6.43 0.60
CA THR A 92 -15.90 6.31 1.97
C THR A 92 -16.86 7.46 2.33
N MET A 93 -16.49 8.70 2.02
CA MET A 93 -17.35 9.88 2.26
C MET A 93 -18.62 9.87 1.41
N ARG A 94 -18.59 9.22 0.25
CA ARG A 94 -19.76 9.01 -0.61
C ARG A 94 -20.66 7.86 -0.14
N GLY A 95 -20.38 7.23 1.00
CA GLY A 95 -21.20 6.20 1.61
C GLY A 95 -20.89 4.77 1.14
N PHE A 96 -19.79 4.55 0.42
CA PHE A 96 -19.38 3.20 0.03
C PHE A 96 -18.67 2.47 1.18
N HIS A 97 -18.88 1.15 1.26
CA HIS A 97 -18.06 0.27 2.07
C HIS A 97 -16.74 0.00 1.32
N VAL A 98 -15.64 0.62 1.79
CA VAL A 98 -14.35 0.61 1.07
C VAL A 98 -13.37 -0.30 1.79
N LYS A 99 -13.34 -1.59 1.41
CA LYS A 99 -12.29 -2.53 1.82
C LYS A 99 -11.00 -2.20 1.11
N ARG A 100 -9.93 -2.00 1.89
CA ARG A 100 -8.60 -1.59 1.42
C ARG A 100 -7.59 -2.59 1.91
N ARG A 101 -7.09 -3.43 1.03
CA ARG A 101 -6.16 -4.50 1.38
C ARG A 101 -4.75 -4.12 0.98
N ALA A 102 -3.82 -4.22 1.93
CA ALA A 102 -2.39 -4.08 1.67
C ALA A 102 -1.84 -5.31 0.94
N GLY A 103 -0.65 -5.17 0.40
CA GLY A 103 0.05 -6.28 -0.24
C GLY A 103 1.56 -6.07 -0.27
N TRP A 104 2.28 -7.17 -0.53
CA TRP A 104 3.73 -7.18 -0.72
C TRP A 104 4.08 -7.86 -2.03
N ASP A 105 4.81 -7.14 -2.88
CA ASP A 105 5.44 -7.71 -4.08
C ASP A 105 6.75 -8.39 -3.66
N THR A 106 6.84 -9.68 -3.94
CA THR A 106 7.91 -10.52 -3.42
C THR A 106 8.69 -11.23 -4.52
N HIS A 107 8.49 -10.84 -5.77
CA HIS A 107 9.10 -11.45 -6.94
C HIS A 107 9.95 -10.43 -7.71
N GLY A 108 10.75 -10.98 -8.63
CA GLY A 108 11.46 -10.22 -9.64
C GLY A 108 12.94 -10.09 -9.41
N LEU A 109 13.59 -9.68 -10.49
CA LEU A 109 15.04 -9.54 -10.62
C LEU A 109 15.71 -8.71 -9.50
N PRO A 110 15.14 -7.60 -9.00
CA PRO A 110 15.77 -6.85 -7.92
C PRO A 110 15.96 -7.64 -6.62
N VAL A 111 15.04 -8.55 -6.31
CA VAL A 111 15.14 -9.42 -5.13
C VAL A 111 16.25 -10.45 -5.35
N GLU A 112 16.24 -11.12 -6.50
CA GLU A 112 17.24 -12.13 -6.86
C GLU A 112 18.65 -11.55 -6.82
N LEU A 113 18.90 -10.43 -7.51
CA LEU A 113 20.19 -9.76 -7.51
C LEU A 113 20.64 -9.28 -6.11
N GLY A 114 19.70 -8.85 -5.28
CA GLY A 114 19.97 -8.48 -3.88
C GLY A 114 20.47 -9.67 -3.08
N VAL A 115 19.84 -10.83 -3.23
CA VAL A 115 20.21 -12.08 -2.55
C VAL A 115 21.52 -12.63 -3.07
N GLU A 116 21.74 -12.70 -4.38
CA GLU A 116 22.99 -13.12 -5.00
C GLU A 116 24.16 -12.29 -4.46
N LYS A 117 24.00 -10.97 -4.42
CA LYS A 117 25.00 -10.06 -3.86
C LYS A 117 25.25 -10.29 -2.37
N SER A 118 24.21 -10.52 -1.57
CA SER A 118 24.33 -10.72 -0.11
C SER A 118 25.00 -12.05 0.23
N LEU A 119 24.78 -13.08 -0.60
CA LEU A 119 25.37 -14.41 -0.43
C LEU A 119 26.74 -14.55 -1.14
N GLY A 120 27.15 -13.59 -1.96
CA GLY A 120 28.38 -13.66 -2.75
C GLY A 120 28.36 -14.76 -3.81
N ILE A 121 27.19 -15.05 -4.38
CA ILE A 121 26.98 -16.09 -5.39
C ILE A 121 26.50 -15.50 -6.72
N THR A 122 26.52 -16.30 -7.75
CA THR A 122 25.93 -15.99 -9.05
C THR A 122 24.76 -16.94 -9.31
N LYS A 123 23.93 -16.60 -10.29
CA LYS A 123 22.80 -17.44 -10.71
C LYS A 123 23.23 -18.88 -11.05
N GLU A 124 24.43 -19.07 -11.58
CA GLU A 124 24.97 -20.39 -11.93
C GLU A 124 25.32 -21.26 -10.72
N ASP A 125 25.48 -20.66 -9.55
CA ASP A 125 25.81 -21.35 -8.30
C ASP A 125 24.57 -21.99 -7.64
N ILE A 126 23.36 -21.57 -8.06
CA ILE A 126 22.09 -22.07 -7.54
C ILE A 126 21.91 -23.53 -7.99
N GLY A 127 21.63 -24.41 -7.08
CA GLY A 127 21.58 -25.87 -7.30
C GLY A 127 22.96 -26.55 -7.30
N LYS A 128 24.07 -25.80 -7.15
CA LYS A 128 25.44 -26.33 -7.08
C LYS A 128 26.12 -26.00 -5.77
N LYS A 129 26.29 -24.72 -5.44
CA LYS A 129 26.90 -24.24 -4.20
C LYS A 129 25.88 -24.00 -3.08
N ILE A 130 24.65 -23.67 -3.46
CA ILE A 130 23.52 -23.50 -2.57
C ILE A 130 22.33 -24.29 -3.12
N SER A 131 21.54 -24.94 -2.27
CA SER A 131 20.33 -25.62 -2.73
C SER A 131 19.29 -24.61 -3.20
N VAL A 132 18.36 -25.03 -4.06
CA VAL A 132 17.25 -24.19 -4.53
C VAL A 132 16.39 -23.78 -3.34
N ASP A 133 16.16 -24.66 -2.38
CA ASP A 133 15.35 -24.40 -1.20
C ASP A 133 15.98 -23.33 -0.30
N ASP A 134 17.29 -23.45 0.01
CA ASP A 134 18.02 -22.46 0.81
C ASP A 134 18.06 -21.09 0.11
N TYR A 135 18.21 -21.09 -1.22
CA TYR A 135 18.14 -19.86 -2.01
C TYR A 135 16.75 -19.21 -1.95
N ASN A 136 15.68 -19.99 -2.13
CA ASN A 136 14.32 -19.50 -2.03
C ASN A 136 14.02 -18.94 -0.61
N ASP A 137 14.50 -19.61 0.42
CA ASP A 137 14.34 -19.12 1.80
C ASP A 137 15.14 -17.83 2.05
N ALA A 138 16.31 -17.69 1.45
CA ALA A 138 17.06 -16.43 1.49
C ALA A 138 16.29 -15.30 0.78
N CYS A 139 15.67 -15.58 -0.38
CA CYS A 139 14.83 -14.63 -1.10
C CYS A 139 13.61 -14.20 -0.28
N ARG A 140 12.90 -15.14 0.38
CA ARG A 140 11.76 -14.84 1.25
C ARG A 140 12.15 -13.94 2.42
N ARG A 141 13.30 -14.19 3.03
CA ARG A 141 13.80 -13.34 4.13
C ARG A 141 14.20 -11.94 3.66
N GLU A 142 14.93 -11.85 2.56
CA GLU A 142 15.42 -10.55 2.06
C GLU A 142 14.30 -9.66 1.56
N VAL A 143 13.30 -10.22 0.86
CA VAL A 143 12.19 -9.43 0.31
C VAL A 143 11.28 -8.82 1.38
N MET A 144 11.23 -9.40 2.57
CA MET A 144 10.42 -8.91 3.69
C MET A 144 11.22 -8.05 4.69
N LYS A 145 12.48 -7.77 4.39
CA LYS A 145 13.44 -7.14 5.32
C LYS A 145 13.01 -5.77 5.85
N TYR A 146 12.36 -4.96 5.02
CA TYR A 146 11.97 -3.58 5.36
C TYR A 146 10.47 -3.40 5.61
N THR A 147 9.74 -4.48 5.85
CA THR A 147 8.28 -4.40 6.11
C THR A 147 7.94 -3.52 7.31
N ALA A 148 8.77 -3.52 8.34
CA ALA A 148 8.56 -2.68 9.53
C ALA A 148 8.65 -1.18 9.18
N GLU A 149 9.62 -0.76 8.38
CA GLU A 149 9.76 0.63 7.92
C GLU A 149 8.60 1.05 7.01
N TRP A 150 8.14 0.15 6.15
CA TRP A 150 6.98 0.39 5.31
C TRP A 150 5.69 0.52 6.12
N THR A 151 5.49 -0.33 7.12
CA THR A 151 4.37 -0.26 8.06
C THR A 151 4.40 1.04 8.85
N TYR A 152 5.57 1.40 9.39
CA TYR A 152 5.76 2.66 10.09
C TYR A 152 5.42 3.86 9.20
N LEU A 153 5.92 3.90 7.95
CA LEU A 153 5.60 4.99 7.01
C LEU A 153 4.10 5.04 6.72
N THR A 154 3.45 3.91 6.52
CA THR A 154 2.00 3.81 6.25
C THR A 154 1.20 4.47 7.38
N HIS A 155 1.50 4.11 8.63
CA HIS A 155 0.87 4.73 9.80
C HIS A 155 1.22 6.22 9.91
N ARG A 156 2.48 6.58 9.67
CA ARG A 156 2.96 7.96 9.78
C ARG A 156 2.33 8.91 8.78
N MET A 157 1.99 8.42 7.60
CA MET A 157 1.23 9.15 6.58
C MET A 157 -0.25 9.31 6.93
N GLY A 158 -0.77 8.49 7.84
CA GLY A 158 -2.21 8.33 8.04
C GLY A 158 -2.90 7.66 6.86
N TYR A 159 -2.19 6.81 6.12
CA TYR A 159 -2.75 6.03 5.04
C TYR A 159 -3.58 4.87 5.59
N TRP A 160 -4.88 4.88 5.29
CA TRP A 160 -5.80 3.86 5.73
C TRP A 160 -5.82 2.66 4.79
N VAL A 161 -5.16 1.61 5.21
CA VAL A 161 -5.11 0.32 4.51
C VAL A 161 -4.94 -0.80 5.54
N ASP A 162 -5.60 -1.91 5.30
CA ASP A 162 -5.50 -3.09 6.15
C ASP A 162 -4.13 -3.76 5.94
N LEU A 163 -3.31 -3.72 6.99
CA LEU A 163 -1.97 -4.31 7.05
C LEU A 163 -1.97 -5.64 7.83
N ASP A 164 -3.09 -6.01 8.48
CA ASP A 164 -3.14 -7.21 9.32
C ASP A 164 -3.36 -8.48 8.50
N ASP A 165 -4.07 -8.36 7.36
CA ASP A 165 -4.22 -9.46 6.39
C ASP A 165 -3.78 -9.02 4.98
N PRO A 166 -2.48 -8.70 4.79
CA PRO A 166 -1.97 -8.34 3.48
C PRO A 166 -1.93 -9.54 2.54
N TYR A 167 -2.09 -9.33 1.24
CA TYR A 167 -1.74 -10.38 0.30
C TYR A 167 -0.24 -10.34 0.01
N ILE A 168 0.37 -11.52 -0.09
CA ILE A 168 1.80 -11.67 -0.36
C ILE A 168 1.95 -12.49 -1.63
N THR A 169 2.67 -11.98 -2.62
CA THR A 169 2.65 -12.59 -3.95
C THR A 169 3.34 -13.96 -4.01
N TYR A 170 4.19 -14.33 -3.04
CA TYR A 170 4.72 -15.70 -2.91
C TYR A 170 3.81 -16.65 -2.11
N ASP A 171 2.72 -16.17 -1.49
CA ASP A 171 1.77 -17.03 -0.77
C ASP A 171 1.01 -17.94 -1.77
N ASN A 172 0.86 -19.21 -1.42
CA ASN A 172 0.17 -20.18 -2.26
C ASN A 172 -1.25 -19.74 -2.62
N ARG A 173 -1.99 -19.12 -1.68
CA ARG A 173 -3.34 -18.60 -1.94
C ARG A 173 -3.37 -17.56 -3.05
N TYR A 174 -2.33 -16.70 -3.12
CA TYR A 174 -2.19 -15.73 -4.19
C TYR A 174 -1.83 -16.43 -5.51
N ILE A 175 -0.84 -17.32 -5.49
CA ILE A 175 -0.38 -18.07 -6.67
C ILE A 175 -1.53 -18.89 -7.27
N GLU A 176 -2.29 -19.62 -6.46
CA GLU A 176 -3.45 -20.40 -6.90
C GLU A 176 -4.52 -19.51 -7.55
N SER A 177 -4.77 -18.33 -6.97
CA SER A 177 -5.71 -17.35 -7.54
C SER A 177 -5.26 -16.87 -8.92
N VAL A 178 -3.97 -16.56 -9.09
CA VAL A 178 -3.40 -16.17 -10.38
C VAL A 178 -3.49 -17.32 -11.39
N TRP A 179 -3.16 -18.54 -10.98
CA TRP A 179 -3.27 -19.72 -11.84
C TRP A 179 -4.69 -19.98 -12.30
N HIS A 180 -5.65 -19.82 -11.39
CA HIS A 180 -7.07 -19.92 -11.74
C HIS A 180 -7.44 -18.91 -12.84
N LEU A 181 -7.06 -17.63 -12.68
CA LEU A 181 -7.33 -16.61 -13.69
C LEU A 181 -6.65 -16.90 -15.02
N LEU A 182 -5.41 -17.36 -15.02
CA LEU A 182 -4.69 -17.77 -16.23
C LEU A 182 -5.36 -18.96 -16.92
N ALA A 183 -5.83 -19.94 -16.14
CA ALA A 183 -6.58 -21.08 -16.69
C ALA A 183 -7.89 -20.64 -17.36
N GLU A 184 -8.61 -19.67 -16.78
CA GLU A 184 -9.82 -19.12 -17.37
C GLU A 184 -9.52 -18.33 -18.66
N LEU A 185 -8.42 -17.58 -18.71
CA LEU A 185 -7.98 -16.90 -19.93
C LEU A 185 -7.57 -17.90 -21.03
N TYR A 186 -6.90 -18.98 -20.64
CA TYR A 186 -6.55 -20.05 -21.57
C TYR A 186 -7.79 -20.73 -22.17
N LYS A 187 -8.77 -21.10 -21.35
CA LYS A 187 -10.05 -21.68 -21.80
C LYS A 187 -10.78 -20.76 -22.79
N LYS A 188 -10.67 -19.46 -22.61
CA LYS A 188 -11.28 -18.44 -23.50
C LYS A 188 -10.45 -18.14 -24.75
N GLY A 189 -9.29 -18.77 -24.93
CA GLY A 189 -8.39 -18.57 -26.07
C GLY A 189 -7.58 -17.27 -26.03
N TYR A 190 -7.57 -16.55 -24.90
CA TYR A 190 -6.80 -15.31 -24.76
C TYR A 190 -5.35 -15.56 -24.35
N LEU A 191 -5.03 -16.71 -23.78
CA LEU A 191 -3.68 -17.13 -23.45
C LEU A 191 -3.20 -18.16 -24.46
N TYR A 192 -2.16 -17.83 -25.21
CA TYR A 192 -1.58 -18.67 -26.24
C TYR A 192 -0.07 -18.53 -26.30
N LYS A 193 0.62 -19.49 -26.93
CA LYS A 193 2.06 -19.39 -27.18
C LYS A 193 2.34 -18.51 -28.40
N GLY A 194 3.27 -17.56 -28.25
CA GLY A 194 3.68 -16.67 -29.32
C GLY A 194 5.15 -16.28 -29.19
N TYR A 195 5.63 -15.53 -30.17
CA TYR A 195 6.97 -14.97 -30.17
C TYR A 195 6.89 -13.45 -30.01
N THR A 196 7.81 -12.89 -29.24
CA THR A 196 7.97 -11.43 -29.08
C THR A 196 9.45 -11.09 -29.06
N ILE A 197 9.77 -9.85 -29.41
CA ILE A 197 11.11 -9.31 -29.25
C ILE A 197 11.21 -8.75 -27.82
N GLN A 198 12.23 -9.18 -27.11
CA GLN A 198 12.50 -8.70 -25.75
C GLN A 198 13.99 -8.35 -25.64
N PRO A 199 14.33 -7.15 -25.12
CA PRO A 199 15.70 -6.80 -24.78
C PRO A 199 16.28 -7.78 -23.77
N TYR A 200 17.54 -8.12 -23.93
CA TYR A 200 18.24 -9.09 -23.08
C TYR A 200 19.43 -8.43 -22.41
N SER A 201 19.59 -8.62 -21.11
CA SER A 201 20.76 -8.17 -20.36
C SER A 201 21.74 -9.31 -20.18
N PRO A 202 22.92 -9.29 -20.83
CA PRO A 202 23.95 -10.31 -20.61
C PRO A 202 24.49 -10.31 -19.17
N ALA A 203 24.53 -9.15 -18.53
CA ALA A 203 25.00 -9.01 -17.14
C ALA A 203 24.07 -9.66 -16.12
N ALA A 204 22.75 -9.56 -16.34
CA ALA A 204 21.73 -10.19 -15.49
C ALA A 204 21.36 -11.61 -15.97
N GLY A 205 21.80 -12.01 -17.17
CA GLY A 205 21.49 -13.32 -17.75
C GLY A 205 20.01 -13.54 -18.05
N THR A 206 19.22 -12.46 -18.27
CA THR A 206 17.77 -12.55 -18.46
C THR A 206 17.24 -11.48 -19.42
N GLY A 207 16.03 -11.72 -19.95
CA GLY A 207 15.26 -10.71 -20.66
C GLY A 207 14.75 -9.63 -19.72
N LEU A 208 14.68 -8.39 -20.21
CA LEU A 208 14.23 -7.24 -19.43
C LEU A 208 12.78 -6.89 -19.79
N SER A 209 11.99 -6.59 -18.78
CA SER A 209 10.65 -6.03 -18.95
C SER A 209 10.71 -4.55 -19.36
N THR A 210 9.60 -4.04 -19.89
CA THR A 210 9.49 -2.60 -20.23
C THR A 210 9.74 -1.70 -19.01
N HIS A 211 9.33 -2.14 -17.83
CA HIS A 211 9.56 -1.40 -16.60
C HIS A 211 11.06 -1.31 -16.25
N GLU A 212 11.79 -2.40 -16.41
CA GLU A 212 13.23 -2.46 -16.14
C GLU A 212 14.02 -1.63 -17.14
N LEU A 213 13.59 -1.60 -18.41
CA LEU A 213 14.22 -0.76 -19.45
C LEU A 213 14.08 0.74 -19.19
N ASN A 214 12.99 1.14 -18.56
CA ASN A 214 12.71 2.56 -18.26
C ASN A 214 13.44 3.07 -17.01
N GLN A 215 14.24 2.24 -16.33
CA GLN A 215 15.02 2.66 -15.18
C GLN A 215 16.18 3.57 -15.60
N PRO A 216 16.49 4.62 -14.84
CA PRO A 216 17.66 5.46 -15.12
C PRO A 216 18.96 4.63 -15.19
N GLY A 217 19.71 4.80 -16.26
CA GLY A 217 20.99 4.11 -16.47
C GLY A 217 20.89 2.71 -17.10
N CYS A 218 19.70 2.20 -17.40
CA CYS A 218 19.53 0.93 -18.13
C CYS A 218 19.91 1.06 -19.61
N TYR A 219 19.72 2.23 -20.18
CA TYR A 219 20.09 2.54 -21.56
C TYR A 219 21.18 3.60 -21.61
N ARG A 220 22.16 3.41 -22.45
CA ARG A 220 23.18 4.38 -22.78
C ARG A 220 23.39 4.37 -24.27
N ASP A 221 23.17 5.53 -24.92
CA ASP A 221 23.53 5.73 -26.31
C ASP A 221 25.06 5.63 -26.47
N VAL A 222 25.51 4.72 -27.27
CA VAL A 222 26.91 4.63 -27.70
C VAL A 222 26.98 5.35 -29.05
N LYS A 223 27.75 6.41 -29.12
CA LYS A 223 28.08 7.06 -30.42
C LYS A 223 29.08 6.15 -31.11
N ASP A 224 28.77 5.79 -32.35
CA ASP A 224 29.71 5.14 -33.26
C ASP A 224 30.88 6.06 -33.62
#